data_c3510cd7ecc3aae70dc727256001a765
#
_entry.id   c3510cd7ecc3aae70dc727256001a765
#
_cell.length_a   1.000
_cell.length_b   1.000
_cell.length_c   1.000
_cell.angle_alpha   90.00
_cell.angle_beta   90.00
_cell.angle_gamma   90.00
#
_symmetry.space_group_name_H-M   'P 1'
#
loop_
_entity.id
_entity.type
_entity.pdbx_description
1 polymer ?
#
loop_
_entity_poly.entity_id
_entity_poly.type
_entity_poly.pdbx_seq_one_letter_code
_entity_poly.pdbx_strand_id
1 'polypeptide(L)'
;MLAWSSTWRGPLLALVMNTAMGGNAVRLGLLVGGPLIACTLSGRIRRPVVPIVVMLSALMVWQLSPAARDIYKAASDPVAKASYFDPVREYMKLLPDQRRLEIPFTLGHWEGAEVASEVPLARGWLRQLDTGRNPIFYKGPLNELNYANWLSENAVRYVALPDAKPDKSAYQERALIESGLPYLRLRAKFEHWRIYEVTLPTPMVISSGDANIELEQLGSDQVLLRVRKPGSVLVRVRWTQYWLAKGGCVERDGDWTRVTARRTGFLKLVTRFGPERVLQRGRRCNTG
;
A
#
# COMPACT_ATOMS: atom_id res chain seq x y z
N MET A 1 40.66 18.79 -23.42
CA MET A 1 39.66 17.99 -24.14
C MET A 1 39.60 16.60 -23.52
N LEU A 2 38.79 16.28 -22.50
CA LEU A 2 38.55 14.89 -22.02
C LEU A 2 37.84 14.86 -20.65
N ALA A 3 36.88 15.73 -20.41
CA ALA A 3 36.11 15.68 -19.15
C ALA A 3 34.57 15.51 -19.39
N TRP A 4 34.13 15.24 -20.62
CA TRP A 4 32.72 15.26 -21.00
C TRP A 4 32.05 13.89 -21.14
N SER A 5 32.82 12.79 -20.99
CA SER A 5 32.28 11.44 -21.26
C SER A 5 31.74 10.68 -20.05
N SER A 6 31.95 11.15 -18.83
CA SER A 6 31.53 10.39 -17.62
C SER A 6 30.16 10.81 -17.05
N THR A 7 29.70 12.01 -17.34
CA THR A 7 28.47 12.58 -16.75
C THR A 7 27.17 12.05 -17.35
N TRP A 8 27.19 11.51 -18.58
CA TRP A 8 25.98 11.02 -19.25
C TRP A 8 25.70 9.53 -19.07
N ARG A 9 26.64 8.76 -18.55
CA ARG A 9 26.48 7.31 -18.36
C ARG A 9 25.47 6.98 -17.24
N GLY A 10 25.43 7.77 -16.18
CA GLY A 10 24.50 7.57 -15.07
C GLY A 10 23.02 7.74 -15.46
N PRO A 11 22.61 8.86 -16.09
CA PRO A 11 21.25 9.07 -16.57
C PRO A 11 20.80 8.08 -17.64
N LEU A 12 21.69 7.71 -18.59
CA LEU A 12 21.41 6.69 -19.61
C LEU A 12 21.23 5.30 -19.01
N LEU A 13 22.07 4.90 -18.06
CA LEU A 13 21.91 3.65 -17.31
C LEU A 13 20.58 3.61 -16.53
N ALA A 14 20.19 4.72 -15.89
CA ALA A 14 18.93 4.81 -15.17
C ALA A 14 17.70 4.67 -16.08
N LEU A 15 17.81 5.09 -17.36
CA LEU A 15 16.74 4.94 -18.36
C LEU A 15 16.58 3.48 -18.85
N VAL A 16 17.70 2.75 -18.93
CA VAL A 16 17.72 1.35 -19.42
C VAL A 16 17.43 0.34 -18.29
N MET A 17 17.74 0.68 -17.06
CA MET A 17 17.47 -0.17 -15.92
C MET A 17 15.99 -0.07 -15.51
N ASN A 18 15.32 -1.21 -15.43
CA ASN A 18 13.93 -1.30 -14.96
C ASN A 18 13.85 -1.14 -13.43
N THR A 19 14.21 0.05 -12.95
CA THR A 19 14.23 0.43 -11.54
C THR A 19 13.23 1.55 -11.27
N ALA A 20 12.85 1.70 -10.01
CA ALA A 20 12.00 2.82 -9.56
C ALA A 20 12.60 4.21 -9.91
N MET A 21 13.93 4.30 -10.05
CA MET A 21 14.64 5.52 -10.48
C MET A 21 14.42 5.85 -11.97
N GLY A 22 14.31 4.82 -12.84
CA GLY A 22 14.13 5.03 -14.28
C GLY A 22 12.84 5.80 -14.60
N GLY A 23 11.71 5.44 -13.98
CA GLY A 23 10.45 6.15 -14.11
C GLY A 23 10.51 7.59 -13.60
N ASN A 24 11.24 7.85 -12.51
CA ASN A 24 11.42 9.19 -11.97
C ASN A 24 12.37 10.04 -12.82
N ALA A 25 13.40 9.45 -13.46
CA ALA A 25 14.29 10.16 -14.37
C ALA A 25 13.54 10.66 -15.63
N VAL A 26 12.61 9.84 -16.17
CA VAL A 26 11.72 10.25 -17.26
C VAL A 26 10.82 11.41 -16.86
N ARG A 27 10.22 11.34 -15.66
CA ARG A 27 9.39 12.43 -15.10
C ARG A 27 10.19 13.71 -14.90
N LEU A 28 11.42 13.60 -14.37
CA LEU A 28 12.31 14.74 -14.21
C LEU A 28 12.65 15.37 -15.57
N GLY A 29 12.97 14.56 -16.59
CA GLY A 29 13.20 14.99 -17.97
C GLY A 29 11.99 15.72 -18.55
N LEU A 30 10.77 15.22 -18.29
CA LEU A 30 9.53 15.87 -18.72
C LEU A 30 9.31 17.22 -18.04
N LEU A 31 9.65 17.35 -16.74
CA LEU A 31 9.46 18.59 -15.99
C LEU A 31 10.49 19.67 -16.31
N VAL A 32 11.75 19.29 -16.48
CA VAL A 32 12.88 20.23 -16.59
C VAL A 32 13.39 20.40 -18.00
N GLY A 33 13.17 19.40 -18.87
CA GLY A 33 13.67 19.40 -20.25
C GLY A 33 13.14 20.55 -21.10
N GLY A 34 11.85 20.85 -21.00
CA GLY A 34 11.23 21.97 -21.72
C GLY A 34 11.84 23.32 -21.36
N PRO A 35 11.87 23.74 -20.08
CA PRO A 35 12.53 24.97 -19.62
C PRO A 35 14.01 25.04 -20.01
N LEU A 36 14.77 23.94 -19.89
CA LEU A 36 16.18 23.92 -20.28
C LEU A 36 16.39 24.16 -21.77
N ILE A 37 15.58 23.53 -22.64
CA ILE A 37 15.61 23.75 -24.09
C ILE A 37 15.27 25.21 -24.42
N ALA A 38 14.22 25.76 -23.80
CA ALA A 38 13.83 27.15 -23.96
C ALA A 38 14.97 28.13 -23.60
N CYS A 39 15.61 27.92 -22.43
CA CYS A 39 16.73 28.75 -21.99
C CYS A 39 17.96 28.66 -22.89
N THR A 40 18.30 27.46 -23.39
CA THR A 40 19.47 27.27 -24.27
C THR A 40 19.26 27.83 -25.66
N LEU A 41 18.05 27.82 -26.17
CA LEU A 41 17.70 28.31 -27.51
C LEU A 41 17.45 29.81 -27.52
N SER A 42 16.90 30.42 -26.45
CA SER A 42 16.57 31.85 -26.36
C SER A 42 17.78 32.74 -26.58
N GLY A 43 18.98 32.34 -26.13
CA GLY A 43 20.23 33.07 -26.35
C GLY A 43 20.81 32.99 -27.78
N ARG A 44 20.35 32.03 -28.60
CA ARG A 44 20.84 31.79 -29.97
C ARG A 44 19.94 32.37 -31.08
N ILE A 45 18.69 32.62 -30.75
CA ILE A 45 17.72 33.11 -31.76
C ILE A 45 17.68 34.64 -31.73
N ARG A 46 18.50 35.26 -32.57
CA ARG A 46 18.47 36.70 -32.86
C ARG A 46 17.34 37.04 -33.86
N ARG A 47 16.08 37.16 -33.36
CA ARG A 47 14.87 37.37 -34.16
C ARG A 47 14.48 36.15 -35.03
N PRO A 48 13.33 35.61 -34.96
CA PRO A 48 11.98 36.19 -34.90
C PRO A 48 11.16 35.65 -33.72
N VAL A 49 10.22 36.44 -33.23
CA VAL A 49 9.29 36.13 -32.15
C VAL A 49 8.43 34.87 -32.45
N VAL A 50 8.03 34.68 -33.70
CA VAL A 50 7.14 33.60 -34.14
C VAL A 50 7.67 32.19 -33.83
N PRO A 51 8.90 31.76 -34.23
CA PRO A 51 9.37 30.41 -33.90
C PRO A 51 9.61 30.21 -32.40
N ILE A 52 9.92 31.25 -31.65
CA ILE A 52 10.02 31.13 -30.17
C ILE A 52 8.64 30.86 -29.56
N VAL A 53 7.61 31.60 -30.00
CA VAL A 53 6.23 31.39 -29.53
C VAL A 53 5.73 30.00 -29.92
N VAL A 54 5.95 29.54 -31.13
CA VAL A 54 5.58 28.19 -31.57
C VAL A 54 6.29 27.11 -30.75
N MET A 55 7.60 27.26 -30.51
CA MET A 55 8.38 26.33 -29.73
C MET A 55 7.88 26.27 -28.26
N LEU A 56 7.67 27.45 -27.66
CA LEU A 56 7.16 27.51 -26.28
C LEU A 56 5.76 26.89 -26.13
N SER A 57 4.88 27.14 -27.12
CA SER A 57 3.55 26.55 -27.16
C SER A 57 3.62 25.02 -27.31
N ALA A 58 4.47 24.49 -28.18
CA ALA A 58 4.70 23.07 -28.35
C ALA A 58 5.24 22.41 -27.05
N LEU A 59 6.19 23.06 -26.37
CA LEU A 59 6.74 22.61 -25.10
C LEU A 59 5.69 22.64 -23.99
N MET A 60 4.84 23.67 -23.94
CA MET A 60 3.72 23.73 -22.98
C MET A 60 2.74 22.58 -23.21
N VAL A 61 2.30 22.34 -24.44
CA VAL A 61 1.40 21.22 -24.78
C VAL A 61 2.05 19.90 -24.39
N TRP A 62 3.32 19.69 -24.74
CA TRP A 62 4.05 18.48 -24.38
C TRP A 62 4.15 18.28 -22.87
N GLN A 63 4.45 19.33 -22.11
CA GLN A 63 4.64 19.29 -20.65
C GLN A 63 3.34 19.12 -19.88
N LEU A 64 2.25 19.75 -20.33
CA LEU A 64 0.96 19.71 -19.66
C LEU A 64 0.10 18.50 -20.07
N SER A 65 0.34 17.91 -21.25
CA SER A 65 -0.49 16.83 -21.77
C SER A 65 -0.57 15.58 -20.87
N PRO A 66 0.49 15.12 -20.15
CA PRO A 66 0.39 14.00 -19.25
C PRO A 66 -0.55 14.31 -18.07
N ALA A 67 -0.39 15.48 -17.44
CA ALA A 67 -1.24 15.92 -16.34
C ALA A 67 -2.71 16.05 -16.74
N ALA A 68 -2.97 16.66 -17.92
CA ALA A 68 -4.32 16.78 -18.45
C ALA A 68 -4.97 15.41 -18.74
N ARG A 69 -4.20 14.47 -19.27
CA ARG A 69 -4.68 13.08 -19.49
C ARG A 69 -4.99 12.37 -18.18
N ASP A 70 -4.15 12.54 -17.17
CA ASP A 70 -4.34 11.88 -15.87
C ASP A 70 -5.55 12.48 -15.14
N ILE A 71 -5.74 13.81 -15.20
CA ILE A 71 -6.95 14.48 -14.67
C ILE A 71 -8.21 13.97 -15.41
N TYR A 72 -8.17 13.91 -16.74
CA TYR A 72 -9.31 13.42 -17.52
C TYR A 72 -9.65 11.97 -17.18
N LYS A 73 -8.64 11.08 -17.09
CA LYS A 73 -8.83 9.68 -16.69
C LYS A 73 -9.42 9.56 -15.28
N ALA A 74 -8.88 10.30 -14.31
CA ALA A 74 -9.41 10.28 -12.95
C ALA A 74 -10.84 10.81 -12.88
N ALA A 75 -11.15 11.88 -13.61
CA ALA A 75 -12.50 12.46 -13.64
C ALA A 75 -13.54 11.53 -14.31
N SER A 76 -13.12 10.70 -15.26
CA SER A 76 -13.97 9.75 -15.99
C SER A 76 -14.04 8.36 -15.35
N ASP A 77 -13.19 8.07 -14.36
CA ASP A 77 -13.15 6.77 -13.69
C ASP A 77 -14.16 6.71 -12.53
N PRO A 78 -15.20 5.85 -12.59
CA PRO A 78 -16.14 5.69 -11.48
C PRO A 78 -15.43 5.31 -10.17
N VAL A 79 -14.33 4.57 -10.25
CA VAL A 79 -13.55 4.10 -9.10
C VAL A 79 -12.79 5.24 -8.39
N ALA A 80 -12.59 6.38 -9.05
CA ALA A 80 -12.00 7.56 -8.42
C ALA A 80 -12.97 8.30 -7.48
N LYS A 81 -14.25 7.88 -7.43
CA LYS A 81 -15.27 8.48 -6.57
C LYS A 81 -15.36 7.72 -5.25
N ALA A 82 -15.34 8.44 -4.14
CA ALA A 82 -15.50 7.86 -2.81
C ALA A 82 -16.78 7.00 -2.68
N SER A 83 -17.87 7.42 -3.33
CA SER A 83 -19.15 6.69 -3.32
C SER A 83 -19.09 5.28 -3.90
N TYR A 84 -18.12 4.99 -4.77
CA TYR A 84 -17.91 3.63 -5.27
C TYR A 84 -17.57 2.64 -4.13
N PHE A 85 -16.89 3.12 -3.09
CA PHE A 85 -16.43 2.31 -1.94
C PHE A 85 -17.41 2.33 -0.76
N ASP A 86 -18.44 3.18 -0.76
CA ASP A 86 -19.42 3.27 0.33
C ASP A 86 -20.04 1.92 0.71
N PRO A 87 -20.49 1.06 -0.23
CA PRO A 87 -21.10 -0.20 0.13
C PRO A 87 -20.17 -1.12 0.91
N VAL A 88 -18.85 -1.11 0.58
CA VAL A 88 -17.85 -1.91 1.30
C VAL A 88 -17.61 -1.33 2.69
N ARG A 89 -17.43 -0.01 2.81
CA ARG A 89 -17.19 0.66 4.09
C ARG A 89 -18.37 0.45 5.05
N GLU A 90 -19.58 0.67 4.58
CA GLU A 90 -20.78 0.50 5.38
C GLU A 90 -20.99 -0.94 5.81
N TYR A 91 -20.82 -1.90 4.89
CA TYR A 91 -20.91 -3.32 5.22
C TYR A 91 -19.89 -3.73 6.28
N MET A 92 -18.64 -3.30 6.14
CA MET A 92 -17.58 -3.63 7.09
C MET A 92 -17.81 -3.02 8.48
N LYS A 93 -18.45 -1.84 8.59
CA LYS A 93 -18.85 -1.22 9.87
C LYS A 93 -19.93 -2.02 10.62
N LEU A 94 -20.78 -2.73 9.91
CA LEU A 94 -21.84 -3.57 10.51
C LEU A 94 -21.29 -4.87 11.10
N LEU A 95 -20.07 -5.25 10.75
CA LEU A 95 -19.47 -6.50 11.22
C LEU A 95 -18.90 -6.31 12.64
N PRO A 96 -19.15 -7.25 13.58
CA PRO A 96 -18.75 -7.12 14.98
C PRO A 96 -17.23 -7.12 15.17
N ASP A 97 -16.50 -7.66 14.22
CA ASP A 97 -15.06 -7.87 14.32
C ASP A 97 -14.29 -6.94 13.40
N GLN A 98 -13.40 -6.13 13.95
CA GLN A 98 -12.42 -5.35 13.18
C GLN A 98 -11.35 -6.29 12.62
N ARG A 99 -11.55 -6.77 11.40
CA ARG A 99 -10.67 -7.74 10.75
C ARG A 99 -10.14 -7.20 9.44
N ARG A 100 -9.03 -7.79 9.00
CA ARG A 100 -8.35 -7.36 7.79
C ARG A 100 -9.15 -7.75 6.55
N LEU A 101 -9.27 -6.78 5.65
CA LEU A 101 -9.92 -6.90 4.36
C LEU A 101 -8.86 -6.96 3.25
N GLU A 102 -9.01 -7.90 2.31
CA GLU A 102 -8.30 -7.86 1.03
C GLU A 102 -9.20 -7.27 -0.04
N ILE A 103 -8.63 -6.38 -0.84
CA ILE A 103 -9.25 -5.87 -2.06
C ILE A 103 -8.23 -6.07 -3.19
N PRO A 104 -8.52 -6.92 -4.19
CA PRO A 104 -7.68 -6.99 -5.38
C PRO A 104 -7.52 -5.61 -6.01
N PHE A 105 -6.28 -5.18 -6.18
CA PHE A 105 -5.98 -3.80 -6.57
C PHE A 105 -6.73 -3.34 -7.81
N THR A 106 -7.44 -2.23 -7.68
CA THR A 106 -7.99 -1.50 -8.83
C THR A 106 -6.86 -0.81 -9.60
N LEU A 107 -7.09 -0.47 -10.87
CA LEU A 107 -6.06 0.16 -11.73
C LEU A 107 -5.47 1.44 -11.11
N GLY A 108 -6.29 2.22 -10.40
CA GLY A 108 -5.91 3.48 -9.76
C GLY A 108 -5.48 3.36 -8.31
N HIS A 109 -5.59 2.18 -7.68
CA HIS A 109 -5.33 1.95 -6.25
C HIS A 109 -6.13 2.84 -5.29
N TRP A 110 -7.34 3.25 -5.70
CA TRP A 110 -8.20 4.11 -4.90
C TRP A 110 -8.68 3.46 -3.60
N GLU A 111 -8.72 2.13 -3.53
CA GLU A 111 -9.00 1.38 -2.29
C GLU A 111 -8.08 1.79 -1.13
N GLY A 112 -6.82 2.11 -1.43
CA GLY A 112 -5.86 2.58 -0.43
C GLY A 112 -6.19 3.96 0.14
N ALA A 113 -6.83 4.84 -0.64
CA ALA A 113 -7.24 6.17 -0.21
C ALA A 113 -8.62 6.16 0.47
N GLU A 114 -9.57 5.42 -0.13
CA GLU A 114 -10.98 5.51 0.24
C GLU A 114 -11.39 4.53 1.36
N VAL A 115 -10.67 3.41 1.52
CA VAL A 115 -11.05 2.35 2.46
C VAL A 115 -10.07 2.22 3.64
N ALA A 116 -8.77 2.39 3.41
CA ALA A 116 -7.75 2.06 4.40
C ALA A 116 -7.81 2.89 5.70
N SER A 117 -8.42 4.07 5.68
CA SER A 117 -8.60 4.91 6.88
C SER A 117 -9.63 4.33 7.86
N GLU A 118 -10.60 3.57 7.37
CA GLU A 118 -11.72 3.03 8.14
C GLU A 118 -11.59 1.51 8.36
N VAL A 119 -11.09 0.80 7.34
CA VAL A 119 -10.98 -0.67 7.35
C VAL A 119 -9.53 -1.08 7.11
N PRO A 120 -8.93 -1.90 7.99
CA PRO A 120 -7.57 -2.38 7.82
C PRO A 120 -7.42 -3.26 6.58
N LEU A 121 -6.67 -2.81 5.58
CA LEU A 121 -6.39 -3.57 4.38
C LEU A 121 -5.20 -4.54 4.57
N ALA A 122 -5.23 -5.67 3.87
CA ALA A 122 -4.15 -6.66 3.89
C ALA A 122 -2.92 -6.17 3.12
N ARG A 123 -3.13 -5.44 2.03
CA ARG A 123 -2.09 -4.83 1.22
C ARG A 123 -2.21 -3.31 1.18
N GLY A 124 -1.08 -2.63 1.08
CA GLY A 124 -1.02 -1.20 0.87
C GLY A 124 -0.69 -0.86 -0.59
N TRP A 125 -1.10 0.29 -1.06
CA TRP A 125 -0.95 0.78 -2.43
C TRP A 125 0.51 1.02 -2.88
N LEU A 126 1.47 1.09 -1.95
CA LEU A 126 2.86 1.38 -2.27
C LEU A 126 3.55 0.16 -2.90
N ARG A 127 3.57 0.10 -4.23
CA ARG A 127 4.03 -1.06 -5.02
C ARG A 127 5.43 -1.55 -4.64
N GLN A 128 6.37 -0.66 -4.34
CA GLN A 128 7.74 -1.05 -3.96
C GLN A 128 7.77 -1.89 -2.68
N LEU A 129 6.94 -1.54 -1.71
CA LEU A 129 6.80 -2.31 -0.48
C LEU A 129 5.97 -3.58 -0.72
N ASP A 130 4.90 -3.48 -1.49
CA ASP A 130 4.01 -4.59 -1.78
C ASP A 130 4.73 -5.72 -2.53
N THR A 131 5.54 -5.40 -3.54
CA THR A 131 6.36 -6.38 -4.28
C THR A 131 7.30 -7.16 -3.38
N GLY A 132 7.87 -6.51 -2.37
CA GLY A 132 8.77 -7.16 -1.40
C GLY A 132 8.02 -7.99 -0.35
N ARG A 133 6.87 -7.51 0.12
CA ARG A 133 6.10 -8.13 1.20
C ARG A 133 5.12 -9.20 0.73
N ASN A 134 4.62 -9.06 -0.50
CA ASN A 134 3.60 -9.93 -1.09
C ASN A 134 4.02 -10.44 -2.47
N PRO A 135 5.18 -11.12 -2.58
CA PRO A 135 5.77 -11.55 -3.85
C PRO A 135 4.87 -12.49 -4.66
N ILE A 136 3.93 -13.17 -4.04
CA ILE A 136 3.00 -14.12 -4.70
C ILE A 136 2.16 -13.47 -5.80
N PHE A 137 1.89 -12.15 -5.70
CA PHE A 137 1.12 -11.41 -6.71
C PHE A 137 1.98 -10.90 -7.87
N TYR A 138 3.31 -11.02 -7.76
CA TYR A 138 4.27 -10.43 -8.71
C TYR A 138 5.20 -11.47 -9.34
N LYS A 139 5.41 -12.61 -8.68
CA LYS A 139 6.40 -13.62 -9.06
C LYS A 139 5.75 -14.99 -9.15
N GLY A 140 5.68 -15.51 -10.36
CA GLY A 140 5.11 -16.84 -10.61
C GLY A 140 3.58 -16.89 -10.66
N PRO A 141 3.01 -18.08 -10.79
CA PRO A 141 1.57 -18.28 -10.85
C PRO A 141 0.94 -18.19 -9.45
N LEU A 142 -0.15 -17.44 -9.35
CA LEU A 142 -1.01 -17.45 -8.19
C LEU A 142 -1.96 -18.65 -8.32
N ASN A 143 -1.98 -19.51 -7.30
CA ASN A 143 -2.86 -20.68 -7.24
C ASN A 143 -3.65 -20.72 -5.93
N GLU A 144 -4.61 -21.66 -5.88
CA GLU A 144 -5.51 -21.83 -4.74
C GLU A 144 -4.76 -21.99 -3.41
N LEU A 145 -3.72 -22.83 -3.37
CA LEU A 145 -2.99 -23.15 -2.14
C LEU A 145 -2.15 -21.95 -1.64
N ASN A 146 -1.36 -21.32 -2.54
CA ASN A 146 -0.51 -20.21 -2.12
C ASN A 146 -1.33 -18.96 -1.75
N TYR A 147 -2.50 -18.78 -2.36
CA TYR A 147 -3.43 -17.71 -1.98
C TYR A 147 -4.10 -17.98 -0.63
N ALA A 148 -4.55 -19.22 -0.37
CA ALA A 148 -5.08 -19.62 0.94
C ALA A 148 -4.06 -19.39 2.07
N ASN A 149 -2.81 -19.82 1.84
CA ASN A 149 -1.72 -19.59 2.79
C ASN A 149 -1.47 -18.10 3.04
N TRP A 150 -1.45 -17.30 1.98
CA TRP A 150 -1.27 -15.85 2.10
C TRP A 150 -2.41 -15.19 2.88
N LEU A 151 -3.68 -15.54 2.62
CA LEU A 151 -4.84 -15.05 3.37
C LEU A 151 -4.70 -15.39 4.87
N SER A 152 -4.30 -16.62 5.17
CA SER A 152 -4.08 -17.09 6.53
C SER A 152 -2.93 -16.35 7.22
N GLU A 153 -1.77 -16.24 6.58
CA GLU A 153 -0.59 -15.55 7.11
C GLU A 153 -0.88 -14.07 7.40
N ASN A 154 -1.67 -13.43 6.56
CA ASN A 154 -2.05 -12.02 6.72
C ASN A 154 -3.28 -11.81 7.59
N ALA A 155 -3.86 -12.88 8.17
CA ALA A 155 -5.08 -12.84 8.98
C ALA A 155 -6.24 -12.12 8.26
N VAL A 156 -6.40 -12.40 6.96
CA VAL A 156 -7.49 -11.86 6.16
C VAL A 156 -8.79 -12.57 6.52
N ARG A 157 -9.82 -11.80 6.83
CA ARG A 157 -11.15 -12.33 7.13
C ARG A 157 -12.12 -12.18 5.97
N TYR A 158 -12.00 -11.09 5.24
CA TYR A 158 -12.89 -10.79 4.13
C TYR A 158 -12.09 -10.44 2.88
N VAL A 159 -12.66 -10.80 1.73
CA VAL A 159 -12.16 -10.42 0.42
C VAL A 159 -13.28 -9.67 -0.31
N ALA A 160 -13.06 -8.42 -0.66
CA ALA A 160 -14.02 -7.63 -1.42
C ALA A 160 -13.54 -7.50 -2.88
N LEU A 161 -14.24 -8.14 -3.78
CA LEU A 161 -13.92 -8.15 -5.20
C LEU A 161 -14.70 -7.07 -5.94
N PRO A 162 -14.02 -6.03 -6.49
CA PRO A 162 -14.65 -4.99 -7.30
C PRO A 162 -14.92 -5.49 -8.73
N ASP A 163 -15.89 -4.88 -9.42
CA ASP A 163 -16.08 -5.04 -10.86
C ASP A 163 -15.12 -4.16 -11.69
N ALA A 164 -14.44 -3.23 -11.04
CA ALA A 164 -13.49 -2.32 -11.63
C ALA A 164 -12.35 -3.02 -12.37
N LYS A 165 -11.73 -2.31 -13.33
CA LYS A 165 -10.53 -2.81 -14.02
C LYS A 165 -9.40 -3.04 -13.01
N PRO A 166 -8.83 -4.27 -12.93
CA PRO A 166 -7.76 -4.57 -12.00
C PRO A 166 -6.41 -3.99 -12.44
N ASP A 167 -5.52 -3.74 -11.47
CA ASP A 167 -4.10 -3.56 -11.74
C ASP A 167 -3.47 -4.86 -12.25
N LYS A 168 -2.31 -4.76 -12.90
CA LYS A 168 -1.59 -5.94 -13.44
C LYS A 168 -1.32 -7.00 -12.38
N SER A 169 -1.01 -6.61 -11.15
CA SER A 169 -0.74 -7.52 -10.04
C SER A 169 -2.00 -8.22 -9.49
N ALA A 170 -3.19 -7.73 -9.83
CA ALA A 170 -4.46 -8.27 -9.35
C ALA A 170 -5.21 -9.14 -10.39
N TYR A 171 -4.71 -9.26 -11.63
CA TYR A 171 -5.39 -10.09 -12.64
C TYR A 171 -5.50 -11.55 -12.24
N GLN A 172 -4.41 -12.15 -11.75
CA GLN A 172 -4.42 -13.55 -11.34
C GLN A 172 -5.31 -13.76 -10.11
N GLU A 173 -5.24 -12.85 -9.14
CA GLU A 173 -6.07 -12.89 -7.95
C GLU A 173 -7.55 -12.81 -8.28
N ARG A 174 -7.95 -11.84 -9.11
CA ARG A 174 -9.33 -11.70 -9.59
C ARG A 174 -9.83 -12.97 -10.27
N ALA A 175 -9.05 -13.49 -11.23
CA ALA A 175 -9.41 -14.71 -11.96
C ALA A 175 -9.57 -15.91 -11.01
N LEU A 176 -8.68 -16.02 -10.01
CA LEU A 176 -8.72 -17.07 -9.02
C LEU A 176 -9.96 -16.98 -8.12
N ILE A 177 -10.33 -15.77 -7.66
CA ILE A 177 -11.55 -15.56 -6.86
C ILE A 177 -12.80 -15.87 -7.70
N GLU A 178 -12.81 -15.46 -8.96
CA GLU A 178 -13.93 -15.68 -9.89
C GLU A 178 -14.10 -17.13 -10.29
N SER A 179 -13.06 -17.97 -10.24
CA SER A 179 -13.16 -19.41 -10.49
C SER A 179 -13.89 -20.17 -9.37
N GLY A 180 -14.11 -19.54 -8.22
CA GLY A 180 -14.77 -20.14 -7.06
C GLY A 180 -13.81 -20.92 -6.19
N LEU A 181 -13.41 -20.34 -5.07
CA LEU A 181 -12.49 -20.95 -4.10
C LEU A 181 -13.27 -21.58 -2.94
N PRO A 182 -12.97 -22.84 -2.53
CA PRO A 182 -13.75 -23.56 -1.52
C PRO A 182 -13.69 -22.89 -0.12
N TYR A 183 -12.67 -22.09 0.13
CA TYR A 183 -12.49 -21.37 1.40
C TYR A 183 -13.02 -19.92 1.35
N LEU A 184 -13.63 -19.48 0.24
CA LEU A 184 -14.28 -18.17 0.11
C LEU A 184 -15.81 -18.36 -0.03
N ARG A 185 -16.55 -17.91 0.97
CA ARG A 185 -18.00 -17.94 0.96
C ARG A 185 -18.58 -16.55 0.67
N LEU A 186 -19.37 -16.43 -0.39
CA LEU A 186 -20.05 -15.18 -0.71
C LEU A 186 -20.97 -14.77 0.46
N ARG A 187 -20.83 -13.55 0.98
CA ARG A 187 -21.60 -13.01 2.10
C ARG A 187 -22.52 -11.89 1.68
N ALA A 188 -22.06 -11.03 0.77
CA ALA A 188 -22.86 -9.93 0.27
C ALA A 188 -22.51 -9.64 -1.19
N LYS A 189 -23.50 -9.14 -1.93
CA LYS A 189 -23.36 -8.68 -3.31
C LYS A 189 -24.04 -7.31 -3.41
N PHE A 190 -23.28 -6.35 -3.92
CA PHE A 190 -23.72 -5.00 -4.24
C PHE A 190 -23.56 -4.76 -5.75
N GLU A 191 -23.97 -3.60 -6.24
CA GLU A 191 -23.89 -3.26 -7.66
C GLU A 191 -22.49 -3.50 -8.23
N HIS A 192 -21.47 -3.00 -7.53
CA HIS A 192 -20.08 -3.04 -7.97
C HIS A 192 -19.19 -4.02 -7.16
N TRP A 193 -19.73 -4.72 -6.16
CA TRP A 193 -18.93 -5.46 -5.20
C TRP A 193 -19.48 -6.84 -4.87
N ARG A 194 -18.58 -7.80 -4.73
CA ARG A 194 -18.82 -9.12 -4.15
C ARG A 194 -17.95 -9.28 -2.91
N ILE A 195 -18.56 -9.47 -1.76
CA ILE A 195 -17.81 -9.64 -0.50
C ILE A 195 -17.85 -11.10 -0.08
N TYR A 196 -16.68 -11.68 0.06
CA TYR A 196 -16.48 -13.05 0.49
C TYR A 196 -15.90 -13.09 1.90
N GLU A 197 -16.32 -14.09 2.67
CA GLU A 197 -15.73 -14.43 3.95
C GLU A 197 -14.81 -15.62 3.80
N VAL A 198 -13.62 -15.54 4.40
CA VAL A 198 -12.68 -16.66 4.53
C VAL A 198 -13.23 -17.63 5.58
N THR A 199 -13.47 -18.89 5.23
CA THR A 199 -14.17 -19.87 6.09
C THR A 199 -13.37 -20.29 7.32
N LEU A 200 -12.04 -20.32 7.24
CA LEU A 200 -11.13 -20.66 8.34
C LEU A 200 -10.10 -19.53 8.53
N PRO A 201 -10.52 -18.38 9.08
CA PRO A 201 -9.64 -17.25 9.23
C PRO A 201 -8.66 -17.44 10.38
N THR A 202 -7.43 -17.02 10.17
CA THR A 202 -6.43 -16.96 11.25
C THR A 202 -6.67 -15.72 12.11
N PRO A 203 -6.52 -15.80 13.44
CA PRO A 203 -6.67 -14.64 14.30
C PRO A 203 -5.52 -13.65 14.12
N MET A 204 -5.83 -12.36 14.31
CA MET A 204 -4.84 -11.27 14.28
C MET A 204 -3.85 -11.34 15.44
N VAL A 205 -4.28 -11.90 16.57
CA VAL A 205 -3.48 -12.02 17.79
C VAL A 205 -3.40 -13.50 18.18
N ILE A 206 -2.19 -13.99 18.35
CA ILE A 206 -1.91 -15.38 18.73
C ILE A 206 -1.13 -15.36 20.04
N SER A 207 -1.78 -15.77 21.12
CA SER A 207 -1.16 -15.84 22.44
C SER A 207 -0.15 -16.99 22.54
N SER A 208 0.94 -16.77 23.25
CA SER A 208 1.96 -17.76 23.54
C SER A 208 1.81 -18.23 25.01
N GLY A 209 1.83 -19.54 25.21
CA GLY A 209 1.67 -20.13 26.54
C GLY A 209 0.31 -19.74 27.14
N ASP A 210 0.34 -19.36 28.40
CA ASP A 210 -0.86 -19.02 29.19
C ASP A 210 -1.33 -17.57 29.04
N ALA A 211 -0.73 -16.77 28.16
CA ALA A 211 -1.14 -15.40 27.94
C ALA A 211 -2.58 -15.34 27.41
N ASN A 212 -3.37 -14.38 27.91
CA ASN A 212 -4.70 -14.10 27.40
C ASN A 212 -4.75 -12.62 27.00
N ILE A 213 -4.55 -12.36 25.72
CA ILE A 213 -4.50 -11.01 25.16
C ILE A 213 -5.35 -11.00 23.90
N GLU A 214 -6.30 -10.10 23.87
CA GLU A 214 -7.30 -9.98 22.79
C GLU A 214 -7.10 -8.67 22.03
N LEU A 215 -7.43 -8.67 20.73
CA LEU A 215 -7.49 -7.46 19.93
C LEU A 215 -8.75 -6.69 20.31
N GLU A 216 -8.59 -5.47 20.80
CA GLU A 216 -9.69 -4.56 21.11
C GLU A 216 -9.97 -3.62 19.91
N GLN A 217 -8.90 -3.08 19.32
CA GLN A 217 -9.01 -2.17 18.18
C GLN A 217 -7.80 -2.26 17.27
N LEU A 218 -8.05 -2.27 15.96
CA LEU A 218 -7.04 -2.18 14.92
C LEU A 218 -7.30 -0.91 14.10
N GLY A 219 -6.43 0.09 14.26
CA GLY A 219 -6.46 1.33 13.48
C GLY A 219 -5.29 1.42 12.50
N SER A 220 -5.25 2.47 11.73
CA SER A 220 -4.22 2.73 10.72
C SER A 220 -2.81 2.93 11.30
N ASP A 221 -2.72 3.57 12.47
CA ASP A 221 -1.46 3.93 13.14
C ASP A 221 -1.33 3.36 14.56
N GLN A 222 -2.33 2.60 15.02
CA GLN A 222 -2.38 2.06 16.36
C GLN A 222 -3.06 0.69 16.44
N VAL A 223 -2.65 -0.10 17.44
CA VAL A 223 -3.32 -1.34 17.83
C VAL A 223 -3.57 -1.27 19.32
N LEU A 224 -4.81 -1.49 19.75
CA LEU A 224 -5.19 -1.60 21.14
C LEU A 224 -5.45 -3.06 21.47
N LEU A 225 -4.75 -3.55 22.50
CA LEU A 225 -4.88 -4.91 23.00
C LEU A 225 -5.42 -4.88 24.44
N ARG A 226 -6.35 -5.78 24.73
CA ARG A 226 -6.84 -6.03 26.09
C ARG A 226 -6.08 -7.19 26.70
N VAL A 227 -5.35 -6.95 27.76
CA VAL A 227 -4.54 -7.93 28.48
C VAL A 227 -5.35 -8.45 29.68
N ARG A 228 -5.88 -9.66 29.58
CA ARG A 228 -6.55 -10.36 30.68
C ARG A 228 -5.56 -11.14 31.55
N LYS A 229 -4.57 -11.79 30.88
CA LYS A 229 -3.46 -12.48 31.56
C LYS A 229 -2.15 -12.05 30.86
N PRO A 230 -1.17 -11.51 31.62
CA PRO A 230 0.12 -11.09 31.12
C PRO A 230 0.85 -12.20 30.36
N GLY A 231 1.71 -11.82 29.44
CA GLY A 231 2.51 -12.75 28.65
C GLY A 231 2.85 -12.19 27.27
N SER A 232 3.28 -13.07 26.37
CA SER A 232 3.72 -12.71 25.03
C SER A 232 2.69 -13.12 23.98
N VAL A 233 2.49 -12.28 22.98
CA VAL A 233 1.60 -12.55 21.86
C VAL A 233 2.24 -12.15 20.54
N LEU A 234 1.94 -12.90 19.49
CA LEU A 234 2.19 -12.50 18.10
C LEU A 234 1.01 -11.67 17.62
N VAL A 235 1.29 -10.44 17.22
CA VAL A 235 0.30 -9.57 16.56
C VAL A 235 0.64 -9.51 15.08
N ARG A 236 -0.29 -9.90 14.22
CA ARG A 236 -0.10 -9.95 12.76
C ARG A 236 -0.17 -8.56 12.13
N VAL A 237 0.57 -7.61 12.71
CA VAL A 237 0.89 -6.33 12.08
C VAL A 237 2.37 -6.32 11.71
N ARG A 238 2.66 -5.77 10.52
CA ARG A 238 4.03 -5.78 9.99
C ARG A 238 4.99 -5.10 10.94
N TRP A 239 6.14 -5.74 11.14
CA TRP A 239 7.19 -5.18 11.96
C TRP A 239 7.71 -3.85 11.38
N THR A 240 7.86 -2.88 12.26
CA THR A 240 8.61 -1.65 12.00
C THR A 240 9.39 -1.23 13.25
N GLN A 241 10.57 -0.65 13.03
CA GLN A 241 11.35 -0.08 14.14
C GLN A 241 10.65 1.08 14.86
N TYR A 242 9.57 1.61 14.27
CA TYR A 242 8.82 2.74 14.83
C TYR A 242 7.69 2.33 15.78
N TRP A 243 7.44 1.02 16.00
CA TRP A 243 6.47 0.60 16.99
C TRP A 243 6.87 1.03 18.40
N LEU A 244 5.95 1.69 19.10
CA LEU A 244 6.01 2.03 20.52
C LEU A 244 4.92 1.26 21.27
N ALA A 245 5.31 0.45 22.25
CA ALA A 245 4.37 -0.19 23.14
C ALA A 245 4.21 0.63 24.44
N LYS A 246 2.97 1.05 24.72
CA LYS A 246 2.58 1.59 26.01
C LYS A 246 1.95 0.44 26.82
N GLY A 247 2.55 0.10 27.95
CA GLY A 247 2.13 -1.03 28.79
C GLY A 247 2.90 -2.34 28.58
N GLY A 248 3.95 -2.34 27.75
CA GLY A 248 4.76 -3.51 27.45
C GLY A 248 6.03 -3.22 26.68
N CYS A 249 6.53 -4.23 25.97
CA CYS A 249 7.66 -4.10 25.05
C CYS A 249 7.33 -4.80 23.71
N VAL A 250 8.11 -4.49 22.68
CA VAL A 250 7.95 -5.04 21.33
C VAL A 250 9.27 -5.64 20.82
N GLU A 251 9.15 -6.67 20.03
CA GLU A 251 10.27 -7.27 19.29
C GLU A 251 9.81 -7.74 17.91
N ARG A 252 10.79 -8.00 17.05
CA ARG A 252 10.53 -8.54 15.72
C ARG A 252 10.38 -10.05 15.79
N ASP A 253 9.37 -10.57 15.12
CA ASP A 253 9.16 -12.01 14.95
C ASP A 253 8.88 -12.30 13.46
N GLY A 254 9.92 -12.64 12.73
CA GLY A 254 9.85 -12.71 11.29
C GLY A 254 9.43 -11.37 10.68
N ASP A 255 8.32 -11.39 9.96
CA ASP A 255 7.68 -10.21 9.36
C ASP A 255 6.70 -9.50 10.30
N TRP A 256 6.37 -10.13 11.42
CA TRP A 256 5.32 -9.68 12.34
C TRP A 256 5.89 -9.04 13.60
N THR A 257 4.99 -8.52 14.43
CA THR A 257 5.33 -7.85 15.67
C THR A 257 4.93 -8.72 16.87
N ARG A 258 5.91 -9.13 17.67
CA ARG A 258 5.69 -9.76 18.96
C ARG A 258 5.61 -8.71 20.05
N VAL A 259 4.65 -8.87 20.95
CA VAL A 259 4.40 -7.93 22.05
C VAL A 259 4.37 -8.70 23.34
N THR A 260 5.05 -8.20 24.36
CA THR A 260 4.99 -8.77 25.72
C THR A 260 4.39 -7.75 26.68
N ALA A 261 3.27 -8.14 27.28
CA ALA A 261 2.61 -7.40 28.34
C ALA A 261 3.05 -7.92 29.71
N ARG A 262 3.33 -7.02 30.64
CA ARG A 262 3.77 -7.37 32.00
C ARG A 262 2.66 -7.28 33.03
N ARG A 263 1.55 -6.62 32.71
CA ARG A 263 0.41 -6.36 33.62
C ARG A 263 -0.90 -6.52 32.87
N THR A 264 -1.97 -6.81 33.57
CA THR A 264 -3.35 -6.76 33.10
C THR A 264 -3.74 -5.32 32.72
N GLY A 265 -4.75 -5.16 31.87
CA GLY A 265 -5.25 -3.86 31.40
C GLY A 265 -5.12 -3.66 29.93
N PHE A 266 -4.81 -2.46 29.49
CA PHE A 266 -4.65 -2.14 28.08
C PHE A 266 -3.18 -1.98 27.69
N LEU A 267 -2.82 -2.57 26.55
CA LEU A 267 -1.55 -2.35 25.89
C LEU A 267 -1.80 -1.70 24.52
N LYS A 268 -1.16 -0.58 24.29
CA LYS A 268 -1.31 0.18 23.06
C LYS A 268 -0.01 0.20 22.25
N LEU A 269 -0.07 -0.30 21.01
CA LEU A 269 0.97 -0.11 20.01
C LEU A 269 0.65 1.12 19.17
N VAL A 270 1.64 1.96 18.91
CA VAL A 270 1.47 3.18 18.12
C VAL A 270 2.67 3.36 17.19
N THR A 271 2.40 3.74 15.92
CA THR A 271 3.43 4.10 14.93
C THR A 271 3.36 5.57 14.50
N ARG A 272 2.56 6.41 15.19
CA ARG A 272 2.38 7.80 14.80
C ARG A 272 3.71 8.50 14.57
N PHE A 273 3.89 9.03 13.38
CA PHE A 273 5.10 9.77 13.00
C PHE A 273 5.10 11.16 13.67
N GLY A 274 6.22 11.51 14.31
CA GLY A 274 6.45 12.81 14.91
C GLY A 274 7.95 13.08 15.00
N PRO A 275 8.42 14.34 15.00
CA PRO A 275 9.84 14.67 15.07
C PRO A 275 10.57 14.02 16.24
N GLU A 276 9.90 13.97 17.39
CA GLU A 276 10.41 13.30 18.61
C GLU A 276 10.66 11.81 18.42
N ARG A 277 10.01 11.18 17.46
CA ARG A 277 10.11 9.74 17.17
C ARG A 277 11.34 9.34 16.36
N VAL A 278 11.93 10.26 15.65
CA VAL A 278 13.19 10.01 14.92
C VAL A 278 14.29 9.61 15.92
N LEU A 279 14.24 10.14 17.14
CA LEU A 279 15.22 9.91 18.20
C LEU A 279 14.77 8.87 19.25
N GLN A 280 13.46 8.62 19.41
CA GLN A 280 12.92 7.72 20.42
C GLN A 280 12.56 6.36 19.81
N ARG A 281 13.37 5.34 20.09
CA ARG A 281 13.02 3.95 19.84
C ARG A 281 12.09 3.44 20.92
N GLY A 282 11.01 2.72 20.55
CA GLY A 282 10.15 2.05 21.51
C GLY A 282 10.92 1.02 22.36
N ARG A 283 10.43 0.74 23.57
CA ARG A 283 11.02 -0.25 24.46
C ARG A 283 11.05 -1.62 23.78
N ARG A 284 12.24 -2.19 23.61
CA ARG A 284 12.46 -3.54 23.07
C ARG A 284 12.43 -4.56 24.19
N CYS A 285 11.92 -5.78 23.90
CA CYS A 285 11.88 -6.86 24.90
C CYS A 285 13.26 -7.39 25.23
N ASN A 286 14.21 -7.36 24.28
CA ASN A 286 15.57 -7.92 24.42
C ASN A 286 16.62 -6.88 24.85
N THR A 287 16.27 -5.76 25.45
CA THR A 287 17.20 -4.85 26.12
C THR A 287 17.29 -5.23 27.59
N GLY A 288 17.88 -6.41 27.86
CA GLY A 288 18.37 -6.82 29.16
C GLY A 288 19.89 -6.83 29.09
#